data_a7772a864800bac4a7671bf848709ade
#
_entry.id   a7772a864800bac4a7671bf848709ade
#
_cell.length_a   1.000
_cell.length_b   1.000
_cell.length_c   1.000
_cell.angle_alpha   90.00
_cell.angle_beta   90.00
_cell.angle_gamma   90.00
#
_symmetry.space_group_name_H-M   'P 1'
#
loop_
_entity.id
_entity.type
_entity.pdbx_description
1 polymer ?
#
loop_
_entity_poly.entity_id
_entity_poly.type
_entity_poly.pdbx_seq_one_letter_code
_entity_poly.pdbx_strand_id
1 'polypeptide(L)'
;MATYTVVQKYLVDNFAVLVLATPSELEVGSSITVASVDATFNGNYTVRDLPTQLFVGTDQNGDLLFDENIILPYQVLYAKTADNIERVAATGTVAYTPTCTWIAATDIEDWLGIGTATAGDAAFLTICASASSQFCWRRRQEAGYVDSLTTVPSQDVKLGTIMYGGALYRQRGSLDSLASFGDMGVAPVQGLSPLIKQLLGIDRPAVA
;
A
#
# COMPACT_ATOMS: atom_id res chain seq x y z
N MET A 1 -5.31 4.99 4.71
CA MET A 1 -6.21 4.98 3.55
C MET A 1 -6.16 6.36 2.93
N ALA A 2 -5.66 6.47 1.72
CA ALA A 2 -5.67 7.70 0.95
C ALA A 2 -6.95 7.76 0.10
N THR A 3 -7.49 8.94 -0.11
CA THR A 3 -8.71 9.14 -0.92
C THR A 3 -8.49 10.30 -1.88
N TYR A 4 -8.66 10.05 -3.17
CA TYR A 4 -8.44 11.01 -4.24
C TYR A 4 -9.78 11.37 -4.89
N THR A 5 -9.98 12.65 -5.19
CA THR A 5 -11.20 13.15 -5.84
C THR A 5 -11.11 12.93 -7.35
N VAL A 6 -12.18 12.37 -7.95
CA VAL A 6 -12.34 12.22 -9.39
C VAL A 6 -12.91 13.50 -9.97
N VAL A 7 -12.37 13.95 -11.11
CA VAL A 7 -12.84 15.15 -11.85
C VAL A 7 -13.33 14.85 -13.26
N GLN A 8 -12.86 13.78 -13.88
CA GLN A 8 -13.33 13.30 -15.19
C GLN A 8 -13.35 11.78 -15.23
N LYS A 9 -14.15 11.21 -16.11
CA LYS A 9 -14.23 9.79 -16.40
C LYS A 9 -14.44 9.56 -17.90
N TYR A 10 -13.99 8.42 -18.40
CA TYR A 10 -14.31 7.88 -19.70
C TYR A 10 -14.02 6.37 -19.76
N LEU A 11 -14.52 5.70 -20.77
CA LEU A 11 -14.32 4.28 -20.98
C LEU A 11 -14.12 4.00 -22.45
N VAL A 12 -13.05 3.31 -22.80
CA VAL A 12 -12.70 2.91 -24.16
C VAL A 12 -12.15 1.48 -24.13
N ASP A 13 -12.59 0.64 -25.04
CA ASP A 13 -12.10 -0.73 -25.27
C ASP A 13 -12.02 -1.59 -23.99
N ASN A 14 -13.06 -1.53 -23.16
CA ASN A 14 -13.13 -2.22 -21.87
C ASN A 14 -12.09 -1.77 -20.84
N PHE A 15 -11.56 -0.57 -20.97
CA PHE A 15 -10.76 0.10 -19.97
C PHE A 15 -11.43 1.38 -19.49
N ALA A 16 -11.66 1.46 -18.20
CA ALA A 16 -12.15 2.66 -17.55
C ALA A 16 -10.97 3.54 -17.12
N VAL A 17 -11.12 4.83 -17.32
CA VAL A 17 -10.16 5.84 -16.92
C VAL A 17 -10.84 6.88 -16.03
N LEU A 18 -10.23 7.15 -14.90
CA LEU A 18 -10.59 8.23 -14.00
C LEU A 18 -9.46 9.25 -13.97
N VAL A 19 -9.78 10.52 -14.10
CA VAL A 19 -8.82 11.61 -13.93
C VAL A 19 -8.99 12.17 -12.53
N LEU A 20 -7.91 12.22 -11.77
CA LEU A 20 -7.91 12.71 -10.39
C LEU A 20 -7.62 14.22 -10.35
N ALA A 21 -8.10 14.88 -9.30
CA ALA A 21 -7.86 16.30 -9.08
C ALA A 21 -6.41 16.62 -8.69
N THR A 22 -5.70 15.66 -8.12
CA THR A 22 -4.33 15.81 -7.57
C THR A 22 -3.48 14.59 -7.89
N PRO A 23 -2.14 14.69 -7.82
CA PRO A 23 -1.26 13.54 -7.89
C PRO A 23 -1.64 12.47 -6.87
N SER A 24 -1.43 11.21 -7.20
CA SER A 24 -1.71 10.08 -6.31
C SER A 24 -0.44 9.27 -6.03
N GLU A 25 -0.46 8.54 -4.92
CA GLU A 25 0.57 7.56 -4.54
C GLU A 25 0.23 6.14 -5.07
N LEU A 26 -0.64 6.07 -6.08
CA LEU A 26 -1.03 4.80 -6.68
C LEU A 26 0.13 4.21 -7.49
N GLU A 27 0.22 2.89 -7.48
CA GLU A 27 1.14 2.12 -8.30
C GLU A 27 0.35 1.15 -9.19
N VAL A 28 0.91 0.78 -10.33
CA VAL A 28 0.35 -0.29 -11.17
C VAL A 28 0.29 -1.58 -10.35
N GLY A 29 -0.86 -2.26 -10.39
CA GLY A 29 -1.14 -3.42 -9.55
C GLY A 29 -1.82 -3.11 -8.20
N SER A 30 -1.93 -1.84 -7.82
CA SER A 30 -2.63 -1.44 -6.59
C SER A 30 -4.12 -1.76 -6.65
N SER A 31 -4.67 -2.25 -5.55
CA SER A 31 -6.12 -2.39 -5.38
C SER A 31 -6.74 -1.06 -4.97
N ILE A 32 -7.76 -0.64 -5.72
CA ILE A 32 -8.49 0.60 -5.47
C ILE A 32 -9.99 0.33 -5.28
N THR A 33 -10.64 1.18 -4.51
CA THR A 33 -12.10 1.24 -4.41
C THR A 33 -12.58 2.55 -5.02
N VAL A 34 -13.39 2.43 -6.08
CA VAL A 34 -14.03 3.57 -6.76
C VAL A 34 -15.44 3.72 -6.20
N ALA A 35 -15.80 4.91 -5.75
CA ALA A 35 -17.11 5.18 -5.17
C ALA A 35 -17.65 6.55 -5.60
N SER A 36 -18.98 6.65 -5.65
CA SER A 36 -19.72 7.90 -5.94
C SER A 36 -19.42 8.52 -7.31
N VAL A 37 -18.93 7.72 -8.27
CA VAL A 37 -18.80 8.13 -9.68
C VAL A 37 -20.12 7.85 -10.40
N ASP A 38 -20.41 6.61 -10.70
CA ASP A 38 -21.71 6.05 -11.12
C ASP A 38 -21.68 4.51 -11.08
N ALA A 39 -22.80 3.88 -11.43
CA ALA A 39 -22.94 2.43 -11.39
C ALA A 39 -21.95 1.67 -12.29
N THR A 40 -21.52 2.28 -13.40
CA THR A 40 -20.58 1.67 -14.35
C THR A 40 -19.15 1.65 -13.77
N PHE A 41 -18.73 2.75 -13.14
CA PHE A 41 -17.35 2.92 -12.67
C PHE A 41 -17.14 2.48 -11.23
N ASN A 42 -18.16 2.48 -10.39
CA ASN A 42 -18.04 2.11 -8.98
C ASN A 42 -17.68 0.63 -8.80
N GLY A 43 -16.82 0.34 -7.83
CA GLY A 43 -16.39 -1.02 -7.50
C GLY A 43 -14.95 -1.10 -7.00
N ASN A 44 -14.47 -2.34 -6.85
CA ASN A 44 -13.09 -2.63 -6.50
C ASN A 44 -12.35 -3.11 -7.75
N TYR A 45 -11.22 -2.48 -8.02
CA TYR A 45 -10.43 -2.75 -9.24
C TYR A 45 -8.95 -2.78 -8.93
N THR A 46 -8.18 -3.31 -9.88
CA THR A 46 -6.71 -3.26 -9.86
C THR A 46 -6.24 -2.24 -10.88
N VAL A 47 -5.39 -1.34 -10.48
CA VAL A 47 -4.77 -0.34 -11.37
C VAL A 47 -3.96 -1.06 -12.45
N ARG A 48 -4.29 -0.81 -13.71
CA ARG A 48 -3.60 -1.39 -14.86
C ARG A 48 -2.46 -0.50 -15.34
N ASP A 49 -2.69 0.82 -15.34
CA ASP A 49 -1.71 1.81 -15.75
C ASP A 49 -2.03 3.19 -15.14
N LEU A 50 -1.05 4.09 -15.14
CA LEU A 50 -1.13 5.47 -14.64
C LEU A 50 -0.60 6.42 -15.72
N PRO A 51 -1.30 6.54 -16.86
CA PRO A 51 -0.79 7.28 -18.00
C PRO A 51 -0.77 8.79 -17.74
N THR A 52 0.21 9.45 -18.37
CA THR A 52 0.30 10.92 -18.39
C THR A 52 -0.22 11.51 -19.69
N GLN A 53 -0.52 10.66 -20.68
CA GLN A 53 -1.08 10.99 -21.98
C GLN A 53 -2.49 10.42 -22.10
N LEU A 54 -3.33 11.01 -22.94
CA LEU A 54 -4.71 10.56 -23.13
C LEU A 54 -4.75 9.11 -23.63
N PHE A 55 -5.36 8.22 -22.88
CA PHE A 55 -5.65 6.86 -23.35
C PHE A 55 -6.74 6.89 -24.43
N VAL A 56 -6.47 6.28 -25.59
CA VAL A 56 -7.36 6.31 -26.75
C VAL A 56 -7.92 4.93 -27.13
N GLY A 57 -7.41 3.87 -26.55
CA GLY A 57 -7.90 2.51 -26.82
C GLY A 57 -6.79 1.47 -26.78
N THR A 58 -7.04 0.33 -27.40
CA THR A 58 -6.08 -0.77 -27.54
C THR A 58 -5.83 -1.11 -29.01
N ASP A 59 -4.65 -1.61 -29.29
CA ASP A 59 -4.34 -2.15 -30.61
C ASP A 59 -4.90 -3.58 -30.80
N GLN A 60 -4.63 -4.19 -31.97
CA GLN A 60 -5.06 -5.55 -32.30
C GLN A 60 -4.40 -6.63 -31.41
N ASN A 61 -3.30 -6.32 -30.74
CA ASN A 61 -2.59 -7.22 -29.84
C ASN A 61 -3.05 -7.03 -28.38
N GLY A 62 -3.88 -6.01 -28.10
CA GLY A 62 -4.32 -5.63 -26.77
C GLY A 62 -3.37 -4.69 -26.04
N ASP A 63 -2.40 -4.10 -26.72
CA ASP A 63 -1.50 -3.10 -26.15
C ASP A 63 -2.21 -1.75 -26.02
N LEU A 64 -1.93 -1.02 -24.93
CA LEU A 64 -2.58 0.25 -24.64
C LEU A 64 -2.03 1.34 -25.58
N LEU A 65 -2.93 2.12 -26.19
CA LEU A 65 -2.61 3.22 -27.08
C LEU A 65 -2.88 4.56 -26.42
N PHE A 66 -1.93 5.49 -26.57
CA PHE A 66 -2.01 6.84 -25.99
C PHE A 66 -1.82 7.88 -27.08
N ASP A 67 -2.54 9.01 -26.96
CA ASP A 67 -2.31 10.18 -27.82
C ASP A 67 -1.19 11.04 -27.21
N GLU A 68 -0.02 11.01 -27.84
CA GLU A 68 1.17 11.74 -27.40
C GLU A 68 0.99 13.27 -27.44
N ASN A 69 0.01 13.78 -28.20
CA ASN A 69 -0.23 15.21 -28.34
C ASN A 69 -1.10 15.77 -27.19
N ILE A 70 -1.78 14.89 -26.42
CA ILE A 70 -2.69 15.30 -25.36
C ILE A 70 -2.13 14.85 -24.03
N ILE A 71 -1.53 15.79 -23.29
CA ILE A 71 -1.09 15.54 -21.91
C ILE A 71 -2.32 15.62 -21.00
N LEU A 72 -2.61 14.51 -20.31
CA LEU A 72 -3.67 14.40 -19.33
C LEU A 72 -3.12 13.69 -18.08
N PRO A 73 -2.58 14.43 -17.12
CA PRO A 73 -1.96 13.86 -15.94
C PRO A 73 -2.98 13.29 -14.96
N TYR A 74 -2.50 12.51 -14.00
CA TYR A 74 -3.27 11.95 -12.88
C TYR A 74 -4.39 11.01 -13.30
N GLN A 75 -4.20 10.29 -14.40
CA GLN A 75 -5.13 9.25 -14.83
C GLN A 75 -4.90 7.96 -14.05
N VAL A 76 -5.99 7.25 -13.80
CA VAL A 76 -6.01 5.89 -13.25
C VAL A 76 -6.78 5.01 -14.20
N LEU A 77 -6.10 4.06 -14.83
CA LEU A 77 -6.65 3.14 -15.81
C LEU A 77 -6.82 1.75 -15.18
N TYR A 78 -8.00 1.16 -15.36
CA TYR A 78 -8.32 -0.20 -14.90
C TYR A 78 -9.25 -0.91 -15.88
N ALA A 79 -9.21 -2.25 -15.89
CA ALA A 79 -10.07 -3.06 -16.74
C ALA A 79 -11.54 -3.00 -16.26
N LYS A 80 -12.45 -2.69 -17.18
CA LYS A 80 -13.89 -2.64 -16.94
C LYS A 80 -14.65 -2.92 -18.23
N THR A 81 -15.30 -4.06 -18.32
CA THR A 81 -16.16 -4.40 -19.46
C THR A 81 -17.46 -3.61 -19.39
N ALA A 82 -17.64 -2.68 -20.31
CA ALA A 82 -18.84 -1.89 -20.52
C ALA A 82 -18.76 -1.19 -21.89
N ASP A 83 -19.87 -0.59 -22.33
CA ASP A 83 -19.91 0.22 -23.55
C ASP A 83 -18.97 1.44 -23.41
N ASN A 84 -18.41 1.88 -24.55
CA ASN A 84 -17.56 3.06 -24.59
C ASN A 84 -18.32 4.30 -24.12
N ILE A 85 -17.67 5.08 -23.26
CA ILE A 85 -18.21 6.32 -22.71
C ILE A 85 -17.23 7.44 -23.03
N GLU A 86 -17.69 8.49 -23.69
CA GLU A 86 -16.87 9.67 -23.97
C GLU A 86 -16.40 10.34 -22.69
N ARG A 87 -15.28 11.08 -22.80
CA ARG A 87 -14.72 11.81 -21.67
C ARG A 87 -15.64 12.93 -21.21
N VAL A 88 -16.11 12.83 -19.98
CA VAL A 88 -17.01 13.78 -19.34
C VAL A 88 -16.54 14.15 -17.94
N ALA A 89 -16.96 15.31 -17.46
CA ALA A 89 -16.78 15.68 -16.07
C ALA A 89 -17.46 14.67 -15.15
N ALA A 90 -16.84 14.36 -14.05
CA ALA A 90 -17.36 13.42 -13.06
C ALA A 90 -17.05 13.91 -11.64
N THR A 91 -17.77 13.34 -10.69
CA THR A 91 -17.49 13.45 -9.26
C THR A 91 -17.27 12.05 -8.71
N GLY A 92 -16.75 11.94 -7.51
CA GLY A 92 -16.52 10.65 -6.86
C GLY A 92 -15.14 10.56 -6.25
N THR A 93 -14.79 9.37 -5.81
CA THR A 93 -13.54 9.12 -5.10
C THR A 93 -12.90 7.82 -5.54
N VAL A 94 -11.57 7.82 -5.55
CA VAL A 94 -10.73 6.63 -5.60
C VAL A 94 -10.07 6.49 -4.24
N ALA A 95 -10.40 5.42 -3.52
CA ALA A 95 -9.80 5.11 -2.24
C ALA A 95 -8.71 4.05 -2.43
N TYR A 96 -7.59 4.23 -1.75
CA TYR A 96 -6.43 3.35 -1.80
C TYR A 96 -5.90 3.08 -0.40
N THR A 97 -5.67 1.81 -0.13
CA THR A 97 -4.96 1.39 1.09
C THR A 97 -3.74 0.59 0.64
N PRO A 98 -2.54 1.16 0.76
CA PRO A 98 -1.34 0.44 0.37
C PRO A 98 -1.21 -0.84 1.20
N THR A 99 -0.90 -1.95 0.56
CA THR A 99 -0.65 -3.24 1.21
C THR A 99 0.78 -3.67 0.92
N CYS A 100 1.62 -3.59 1.93
CA CYS A 100 3.01 -3.99 1.83
C CYS A 100 3.19 -5.46 2.25
N THR A 101 3.92 -6.25 1.43
CA THR A 101 4.13 -7.69 1.63
C THR A 101 5.62 -8.05 1.62
N TRP A 102 6.43 -7.34 2.40
CA TRP A 102 7.88 -7.55 2.44
C TRP A 102 8.32 -8.85 3.11
N ILE A 103 7.55 -9.31 4.10
CA ILE A 103 7.84 -10.54 4.84
C ILE A 103 6.59 -11.41 4.98
N ALA A 104 6.80 -12.71 5.16
CA ALA A 104 5.77 -13.70 5.47
C ALA A 104 5.78 -14.07 6.94
N ALA A 105 4.73 -14.76 7.41
CA ALA A 105 4.65 -15.31 8.78
C ALA A 105 5.81 -16.26 9.06
N THR A 106 6.22 -17.07 8.09
CA THR A 106 7.35 -17.99 8.17
C THR A 106 8.69 -17.31 8.45
N ASP A 107 8.92 -16.11 7.91
CA ASP A 107 10.13 -15.33 8.20
C ASP A 107 10.21 -14.99 9.70
N ILE A 108 9.06 -14.75 10.35
CA ILE A 108 8.99 -14.47 11.79
C ILE A 108 9.14 -15.76 12.60
N GLU A 109 8.54 -16.87 12.17
CA GLU A 109 8.69 -18.19 12.81
C GLU A 109 10.15 -18.61 12.85
N ASP A 110 10.85 -18.51 11.72
CA ASP A 110 12.27 -18.82 11.59
C ASP A 110 13.13 -17.94 12.50
N TRP A 111 12.86 -16.65 12.55
CA TRP A 111 13.54 -15.71 13.43
C TRP A 111 13.33 -16.02 14.93
N LEU A 112 12.12 -16.43 15.28
CA LEU A 112 11.80 -16.77 16.67
C LEU A 112 12.28 -18.17 17.08
N GLY A 113 12.61 -19.03 16.10
CA GLY A 113 13.00 -20.43 16.33
C GLY A 113 11.88 -21.28 16.91
N ILE A 114 10.61 -20.97 16.64
CA ILE A 114 9.45 -21.64 17.23
C ILE A 114 8.95 -22.83 16.40
N GLY A 115 9.55 -23.10 15.23
CA GLY A 115 9.06 -24.11 14.30
C GLY A 115 7.69 -23.74 13.71
N THR A 116 6.95 -24.74 13.22
CA THR A 116 5.62 -24.50 12.65
C THR A 116 4.62 -24.09 13.74
N ALA A 117 4.02 -22.94 13.59
CA ALA A 117 3.06 -22.41 14.56
C ALA A 117 1.75 -23.21 14.59
N THR A 118 1.11 -23.26 15.77
CA THR A 118 -0.26 -23.77 15.88
C THR A 118 -1.25 -22.89 15.11
N ALA A 119 -2.44 -23.40 14.78
CA ALA A 119 -3.42 -22.67 13.97
C ALA A 119 -3.76 -21.27 14.54
N GLY A 120 -3.86 -21.14 15.87
CA GLY A 120 -4.15 -19.86 16.54
C GLY A 120 -2.99 -18.89 16.49
N ASP A 121 -1.76 -19.40 16.56
CA ASP A 121 -0.54 -18.60 16.48
C ASP A 121 -0.22 -18.21 15.05
N ALA A 122 -0.46 -19.10 14.08
CA ALA A 122 -0.25 -18.83 12.65
C ALA A 122 -1.11 -17.65 12.16
N ALA A 123 -2.38 -17.57 12.58
CA ALA A 123 -3.24 -16.43 12.25
C ALA A 123 -2.68 -15.12 12.82
N PHE A 124 -2.17 -15.13 14.04
CA PHE A 124 -1.59 -13.93 14.65
C PHE A 124 -0.24 -13.57 14.04
N LEU A 125 0.61 -14.53 13.69
CA LEU A 125 1.85 -14.31 12.97
C LEU A 125 1.63 -13.66 11.60
N THR A 126 0.57 -14.08 10.89
CA THR A 126 0.17 -13.43 9.63
C THR A 126 -0.18 -11.96 9.83
N ILE A 127 -0.89 -11.64 10.92
CA ILE A 127 -1.19 -10.25 11.28
C ILE A 127 0.10 -9.48 11.61
N CYS A 128 1.02 -10.08 12.38
CA CYS A 128 2.30 -9.47 12.73
C CYS A 128 3.15 -9.20 11.48
N ALA A 129 3.21 -10.13 10.53
CA ALA A 129 3.94 -9.98 9.27
C ALA A 129 3.38 -8.83 8.42
N SER A 130 2.06 -8.79 8.26
CA SER A 130 1.39 -7.72 7.52
C SER A 130 1.56 -6.36 8.20
N ALA A 131 1.35 -6.29 9.50
CA ALA A 131 1.48 -5.04 10.27
C ALA A 131 2.91 -4.50 10.25
N SER A 132 3.92 -5.38 10.41
CA SER A 132 5.32 -4.99 10.40
C SER A 132 5.77 -4.53 9.00
N SER A 133 5.40 -5.24 7.93
CA SER A 133 5.68 -4.83 6.55
C SER A 133 5.12 -3.44 6.26
N GLN A 134 3.83 -3.25 6.56
CA GLN A 134 3.14 -1.98 6.33
C GLN A 134 3.71 -0.83 7.16
N PHE A 135 4.05 -1.10 8.42
CA PHE A 135 4.62 -0.09 9.30
C PHE A 135 6.02 0.33 8.86
N CYS A 136 6.91 -0.63 8.57
CA CYS A 136 8.28 -0.35 8.15
C CYS A 136 8.32 0.38 6.80
N TRP A 137 7.50 -0.04 5.84
CA TRP A 137 7.37 0.64 4.55
C TRP A 137 6.95 2.11 4.74
N ARG A 138 5.89 2.37 5.52
CA ARG A 138 5.43 3.73 5.78
C ARG A 138 6.48 4.60 6.47
N ARG A 139 7.22 4.05 7.45
CA ARG A 139 8.30 4.78 8.13
C ARG A 139 9.44 5.14 7.19
N ARG A 140 9.75 4.28 6.24
CA ARG A 140 10.74 4.58 5.23
C ARG A 140 10.26 5.62 4.23
N GLN A 141 8.99 5.59 3.83
CA GLN A 141 8.40 6.68 3.03
C GLN A 141 8.46 8.03 3.77
N GLU A 142 8.11 8.08 5.04
CA GLU A 142 8.24 9.28 5.88
C GLU A 142 9.69 9.79 5.96
N ALA A 143 10.67 8.91 5.82
CA ALA A 143 12.10 9.24 5.76
C ALA A 143 12.60 9.58 4.33
N GLY A 144 11.71 9.66 3.34
CA GLY A 144 12.02 10.06 1.96
C GLY A 144 12.44 8.91 1.02
N TYR A 145 12.30 7.65 1.42
CA TYR A 145 12.54 6.51 0.53
C TYR A 145 11.30 6.23 -0.33
N VAL A 146 11.53 5.79 -1.56
CA VAL A 146 10.49 5.32 -2.50
C VAL A 146 10.70 3.81 -2.70
N ASP A 147 10.04 3.01 -1.89
CA ASP A 147 10.19 1.56 -1.90
C ASP A 147 8.96 0.87 -2.50
N SER A 148 9.18 -0.23 -3.23
CA SER A 148 8.11 -1.10 -3.72
C SER A 148 7.29 -1.70 -2.56
N LEU A 149 5.99 -1.88 -2.77
CA LEU A 149 5.10 -2.55 -1.82
C LEU A 149 5.30 -4.07 -1.77
N THR A 150 5.83 -4.66 -2.84
CA THR A 150 5.95 -6.13 -2.97
C THR A 150 7.38 -6.64 -2.84
N THR A 151 8.37 -5.77 -3.06
CA THR A 151 9.79 -6.14 -3.03
C THR A 151 10.50 -5.36 -1.96
N VAL A 152 11.06 -6.06 -0.97
CA VAL A 152 11.88 -5.43 0.06
C VAL A 152 13.18 -4.87 -0.56
N PRO A 153 13.58 -3.62 -0.25
CA PRO A 153 14.68 -2.96 -0.95
C PRO A 153 16.05 -3.60 -0.68
N SER A 154 16.24 -4.18 0.52
CA SER A 154 17.53 -4.76 0.92
C SER A 154 17.37 -5.76 2.06
N GLN A 155 18.41 -6.57 2.34
CA GLN A 155 18.37 -7.61 3.38
C GLN A 155 18.39 -7.04 4.79
N ASP A 156 19.00 -5.90 5.02
CA ASP A 156 18.98 -5.18 6.29
C ASP A 156 17.57 -4.67 6.61
N VAL A 157 16.87 -4.09 5.63
CA VAL A 157 15.47 -3.69 5.76
C VAL A 157 14.58 -4.90 6.00
N LYS A 158 14.82 -6.02 5.29
CA LYS A 158 14.10 -7.28 5.55
C LYS A 158 14.29 -7.72 7.00
N LEU A 159 15.52 -7.77 7.48
CA LEU A 159 15.85 -8.17 8.85
C LEU A 159 15.19 -7.23 9.89
N GLY A 160 15.28 -5.92 9.69
CA GLY A 160 14.62 -4.93 10.56
C GLY A 160 13.11 -5.13 10.64
N THR A 161 12.47 -5.45 9.49
CA THR A 161 11.03 -5.75 9.42
C THR A 161 10.69 -7.04 10.16
N ILE A 162 11.48 -8.10 10.00
CA ILE A 162 11.31 -9.38 10.72
C ILE A 162 11.45 -9.17 12.23
N MET A 163 12.49 -8.45 12.67
CA MET A 163 12.72 -8.16 14.09
C MET A 163 11.54 -7.39 14.70
N TYR A 164 10.97 -6.44 13.96
CA TYR A 164 9.78 -5.72 14.41
C TYR A 164 8.55 -6.62 14.48
N GLY A 165 8.33 -7.49 13.49
CA GLY A 165 7.26 -8.51 13.51
C GLY A 165 7.38 -9.47 14.67
N GLY A 166 8.60 -9.95 14.97
CA GLY A 166 8.89 -10.78 16.13
C GLY A 166 8.64 -10.07 17.46
N ALA A 167 8.93 -8.76 17.55
CA ALA A 167 8.61 -7.96 18.72
C ALA A 167 7.09 -7.84 18.93
N LEU A 168 6.32 -7.60 17.85
CA LEU A 168 4.85 -7.57 17.92
C LEU A 168 4.27 -8.90 18.38
N TYR A 169 4.79 -10.02 17.88
CA TYR A 169 4.36 -11.35 18.29
C TYR A 169 4.60 -11.59 19.79
N ARG A 170 5.78 -11.25 20.32
CA ARG A 170 6.12 -11.39 21.73
C ARG A 170 5.31 -10.49 22.66
N GLN A 171 4.77 -9.38 22.14
CA GLN A 171 3.91 -8.47 22.91
C GLN A 171 2.45 -8.92 22.99
N ARG A 172 2.08 -10.05 22.38
CA ARG A 172 0.72 -10.60 22.45
C ARG A 172 0.29 -10.80 23.90
N GLY A 173 -0.81 -10.17 24.27
CA GLY A 173 -1.36 -10.28 25.63
C GLY A 173 -0.66 -9.44 26.71
N SER A 174 0.39 -8.71 26.37
CA SER A 174 1.13 -7.90 27.37
C SER A 174 0.49 -6.52 27.65
N LEU A 175 -0.49 -6.11 26.86
CA LEU A 175 -1.22 -4.85 27.09
C LEU A 175 -1.99 -4.84 28.40
N ASP A 176 -2.44 -6.01 28.88
CA ASP A 176 -3.14 -6.12 30.17
C ASP A 176 -2.19 -5.92 31.38
N SER A 177 -0.89 -6.15 31.21
CA SER A 177 0.09 -5.88 32.27
C SER A 177 0.42 -4.40 32.46
N LEU A 178 0.16 -3.56 31.47
CA LEU A 178 0.34 -2.10 31.55
C LEU A 178 -0.78 -1.42 32.36
N ALA A 179 -1.95 -2.03 32.44
CA ALA A 179 -3.07 -1.50 33.23
C ALA A 179 -2.90 -1.70 34.73
N SER A 180 -2.01 -2.60 35.17
CA SER A 180 -1.80 -2.91 36.60
C SER A 180 -0.65 -2.13 37.24
N PHE A 181 0.12 -1.34 36.49
CA PHE A 181 1.21 -0.51 37.02
C PHE A 181 0.81 0.96 37.22
N GLY A 182 -0.41 1.20 37.69
CA GLY A 182 -0.93 2.56 37.95
C GLY A 182 -0.16 3.37 39.02
N ASP A 183 0.90 2.86 39.61
CA ASP A 183 1.66 3.53 40.68
C ASP A 183 3.16 3.64 40.45
N MET A 184 3.69 3.22 39.31
CA MET A 184 5.10 3.37 38.97
C MET A 184 5.26 4.01 37.57
N GLY A 185 5.33 5.34 37.58
CA GLY A 185 5.82 6.17 36.48
C GLY A 185 5.52 5.70 35.06
N VAL A 186 4.90 6.55 34.24
CA VAL A 186 4.60 6.33 32.82
C VAL A 186 5.71 5.50 32.15
N ALA A 187 5.44 4.21 31.91
CA ALA A 187 6.35 3.40 31.09
C ALA A 187 6.43 4.09 29.71
N PRO A 188 7.62 4.49 29.24
CA PRO A 188 7.73 5.15 27.95
C PRO A 188 7.18 4.18 26.90
N VAL A 189 6.24 4.68 26.08
CA VAL A 189 5.83 3.99 24.86
C VAL A 189 7.12 3.61 24.14
N GLN A 190 7.44 2.32 24.10
CA GLN A 190 8.68 1.86 23.50
C GLN A 190 8.60 2.17 22.00
N GLY A 191 9.29 3.24 21.61
CA GLY A 191 9.54 3.52 20.20
C GLY A 191 10.30 2.37 19.55
N LEU A 192 10.43 2.39 18.24
CA LEU A 192 11.30 1.44 17.53
C LEU A 192 12.68 1.35 18.19
N SER A 193 13.16 0.13 18.41
CA SER A 193 14.52 -0.13 18.90
C SER A 193 15.54 0.61 18.01
N PRO A 194 16.61 1.21 18.58
CA PRO A 194 17.66 1.87 17.80
C PRO A 194 18.23 0.98 16.70
N LEU A 195 18.40 -0.31 16.97
CA LEU A 195 18.88 -1.28 15.98
C LEU A 195 17.89 -1.42 14.80
N ILE A 196 16.59 -1.53 15.07
CA ILE A 196 15.57 -1.61 14.00
C ILE A 196 15.58 -0.32 13.17
N LYS A 197 15.68 0.84 13.80
CA LYS A 197 15.78 2.13 13.08
C LYS A 197 17.01 2.18 12.17
N GLN A 198 18.15 1.72 12.66
CA GLN A 198 19.40 1.64 11.90
C GLN A 198 19.25 0.70 10.68
N LEU A 199 18.68 -0.49 10.87
CA LEU A 199 18.42 -1.47 9.80
C LEU A 199 17.45 -0.92 8.75
N LEU A 200 16.46 -0.17 9.18
CA LEU A 200 15.50 0.47 8.27
C LEU A 200 16.07 1.73 7.59
N GLY A 201 17.23 2.23 8.03
CA GLY A 201 17.84 3.45 7.50
C GLY A 201 17.12 4.76 7.89
N ILE A 202 16.22 4.72 8.86
CA ILE A 202 15.38 5.88 9.25
C ILE A 202 15.97 6.75 10.37
N ASP A 203 17.17 6.44 10.85
CA ASP A 203 17.88 7.24 11.87
C ASP A 203 18.58 8.46 11.29
N ARG A 204 18.64 8.59 9.97
CA ARG A 204 19.27 9.75 9.33
C ARG A 204 18.22 10.83 9.12
N PRO A 205 18.47 12.08 9.57
CA PRO A 205 17.62 13.19 9.16
C PRO A 205 17.66 13.25 7.63
N ALA A 206 16.48 13.42 7.01
CA ALA A 206 16.40 13.70 5.60
C ALA A 206 17.23 14.96 5.34
N VAL A 207 18.38 14.80 4.68
CA VAL A 207 19.17 15.95 4.23
C VAL A 207 18.48 16.43 2.97
N ALA A 208 17.78 17.56 3.09
CA ALA A 208 17.20 18.27 1.95
C ALA A 208 18.29 18.88 1.08
#